data_2a331fabadc61e8ef87f4c805b1fd059
#
_entry.id   2a331fabadc61e8ef87f4c805b1fd059
#
_cell.length_a   1.000
_cell.length_b   1.000
_cell.length_c   1.000
_cell.angle_alpha   90.00
_cell.angle_beta   90.00
_cell.angle_gamma   90.00
#
_symmetry.space_group_name_H-M   'P 1'
#
loop_
_entity.id
_entity.type
_entity.pdbx_description
1 polymer ?
#
loop_
_entity_poly.entity_id
_entity_poly.type
_entity_poly.pdbx_seq_one_letter_code
_entity_poly.pdbx_strand_id
1 'polypeptide(L)'
;VTYRRYTNFAIESIEQTFNGQADFGRRVQCTISRNGDLAYRTYLQVTLPEINQLMGIAAFSAGQGSGVYARWLDFPGEQIIAQVEVEIGGQRIDRQYGDWMHIWNQLTMTSEQERGYFKMIGNTTQLTFITDPSFSEVDGPCDSLAPRQVCAPRNALPETTLYVPLQFWFCTNPGLALPLIALQYHEVKINLDIR
;
A
#
# COMPACT_ATOMS: atom_id res chain seq x y z
N VAL A 1 -8.18 8.83 -32.53
CA VAL A 1 -9.58 8.43 -32.31
C VAL A 1 -10.24 9.52 -31.46
N THR A 2 -11.31 10.13 -31.95
CA THR A 2 -12.04 11.16 -31.23
C THR A 2 -12.88 10.48 -30.15
N TYR A 3 -12.66 10.83 -28.88
CA TYR A 3 -13.50 10.35 -27.79
C TYR A 3 -14.93 10.83 -27.97
N ARG A 4 -15.88 9.94 -27.87
CA ARG A 4 -17.30 10.24 -27.90
C ARG A 4 -18.03 9.53 -26.78
N ARG A 5 -18.83 10.26 -26.03
CA ARG A 5 -19.68 9.69 -24.97
C ARG A 5 -20.92 9.08 -25.62
N TYR A 6 -21.12 7.77 -25.40
CA TYR A 6 -22.29 7.06 -25.92
C TYR A 6 -23.38 6.84 -24.88
N THR A 7 -23.01 6.70 -23.61
CA THR A 7 -23.92 6.39 -22.50
C THR A 7 -23.55 7.21 -21.26
N ASN A 8 -24.50 7.34 -20.35
CA ASN A 8 -24.22 7.83 -19.01
C ASN A 8 -23.41 6.77 -18.25
N PHE A 9 -22.47 7.20 -17.42
CA PHE A 9 -21.69 6.30 -16.57
C PHE A 9 -21.45 6.93 -15.20
N ALA A 10 -21.19 6.06 -14.22
CA ALA A 10 -20.73 6.45 -12.91
C ALA A 10 -19.53 5.58 -12.51
N ILE A 11 -18.71 6.09 -11.61
CA ILE A 11 -17.58 5.37 -11.04
C ILE A 11 -17.81 5.28 -9.54
N GLU A 12 -17.67 4.07 -9.01
CA GLU A 12 -17.73 3.82 -7.58
C GLU A 12 -16.58 2.90 -7.15
N SER A 13 -16.23 2.94 -5.88
CA SER A 13 -15.26 2.04 -5.28
C SER A 13 -15.99 0.95 -4.52
N ILE A 14 -15.69 -0.30 -4.84
CA ILE A 14 -16.29 -1.48 -4.20
C ILE A 14 -15.17 -2.25 -3.51
N GLU A 15 -15.33 -2.47 -2.23
CA GLU A 15 -14.39 -3.26 -1.43
C GLU A 15 -14.52 -4.74 -1.76
N GLN A 16 -13.38 -5.39 -1.96
CA GLN A 16 -13.26 -6.84 -2.12
C GLN A 16 -12.31 -7.36 -1.05
N THR A 17 -12.74 -8.35 -0.30
CA THR A 17 -11.95 -8.90 0.80
C THR A 17 -11.15 -10.11 0.33
N PHE A 18 -9.90 -10.21 0.76
CA PHE A 18 -9.07 -11.39 0.54
C PHE A 18 -9.55 -12.58 1.36
N ASN A 19 -9.54 -13.74 0.74
CA ASN A 19 -9.79 -15.01 1.40
C ASN A 19 -8.50 -15.51 2.09
N GLY A 20 -8.64 -16.01 3.30
CA GLY A 20 -7.54 -16.49 4.11
C GLY A 20 -7.07 -15.45 5.13
N GLN A 21 -6.05 -15.81 5.86
CA GLN A 21 -5.41 -14.94 6.84
C GLN A 21 -4.29 -14.16 6.17
N ALA A 22 -4.50 -12.86 6.02
CA ALA A 22 -3.46 -11.95 5.54
C ALA A 22 -2.44 -11.69 6.65
N ASP A 23 -1.20 -12.06 6.40
CA ASP A 23 -0.09 -11.83 7.30
C ASP A 23 1.22 -11.79 6.49
N PHE A 24 2.31 -11.33 7.11
CA PHE A 24 3.62 -11.34 6.48
C PHE A 24 4.03 -12.76 6.07
N GLY A 25 4.64 -12.86 4.88
CA GLY A 25 5.08 -14.13 4.33
C GLY A 25 3.95 -15.06 3.84
N ARG A 26 2.72 -14.55 3.71
CA ARG A 26 1.56 -15.34 3.27
C ARG A 26 1.05 -14.94 1.90
N ARG A 27 0.43 -15.92 1.24
CA ARG A 27 -0.30 -15.72 0.00
C ARG A 27 -1.79 -15.68 0.29
N VAL A 28 -2.46 -14.67 -0.25
CA VAL A 28 -3.91 -14.49 -0.16
C VAL A 28 -4.51 -14.27 -1.54
N GLN A 29 -5.78 -14.60 -1.67
CA GLN A 29 -6.50 -14.53 -2.94
C GLN A 29 -7.82 -13.80 -2.74
N CYS A 30 -8.19 -13.00 -3.75
CA CYS A 30 -9.49 -12.32 -3.81
C CYS A 30 -10.15 -12.62 -5.14
N THR A 31 -11.43 -12.93 -5.11
CA THR A 31 -12.25 -13.03 -6.33
C THR A 31 -12.99 -11.72 -6.51
N ILE A 32 -12.85 -11.10 -7.68
CA ILE A 32 -13.52 -9.85 -8.01
C ILE A 32 -14.99 -10.13 -8.28
N SER A 33 -15.87 -9.50 -7.52
CA SER A 33 -17.31 -9.56 -7.74
C SER A 33 -17.73 -8.75 -8.98
N ARG A 34 -18.82 -9.17 -9.62
CA ARG A 34 -19.34 -8.51 -10.82
C ARG A 34 -20.41 -7.48 -10.48
N ASN A 35 -20.10 -6.58 -9.57
CA ASN A 35 -21.05 -5.53 -9.17
C ASN A 35 -21.10 -4.36 -10.17
N GLY A 36 -20.09 -4.25 -11.03
CA GLY A 36 -19.99 -3.25 -12.08
C GLY A 36 -19.71 -3.88 -13.44
N ASP A 37 -19.87 -3.09 -14.48
CA ASP A 37 -19.63 -3.52 -15.87
C ASP A 37 -18.14 -3.59 -16.20
N LEU A 38 -17.36 -2.65 -15.66
CA LEU A 38 -15.94 -2.47 -15.94
C LEU A 38 -15.15 -2.37 -14.64
N ALA A 39 -14.04 -3.07 -14.54
CA ALA A 39 -13.04 -2.85 -13.50
C ALA A 39 -11.92 -1.98 -14.04
N TYR A 40 -11.61 -0.91 -13.33
CA TYR A 40 -10.60 0.05 -13.73
C TYR A 40 -9.50 0.16 -12.68
N ARG A 41 -9.42 1.25 -11.94
CA ARG A 41 -8.38 1.42 -10.94
C ARG A 41 -8.58 0.47 -9.76
N THR A 42 -7.51 -0.16 -9.36
CA THR A 42 -7.50 -1.13 -8.25
C THR A 42 -6.47 -0.69 -7.22
N TYR A 43 -6.89 -0.64 -5.97
CA TYR A 43 -6.04 -0.26 -4.84
C TYR A 43 -5.99 -1.41 -3.84
N LEU A 44 -4.81 -1.71 -3.36
CA LEU A 44 -4.63 -2.60 -2.22
C LEU A 44 -4.73 -1.76 -0.94
N GLN A 45 -5.74 -2.05 -0.12
CA GLN A 45 -5.86 -1.47 1.20
C GLN A 45 -5.20 -2.39 2.22
N VAL A 46 -4.24 -1.85 2.96
CA VAL A 46 -3.51 -2.57 4.01
C VAL A 46 -3.49 -1.73 5.26
N THR A 47 -3.87 -2.33 6.39
CA THR A 47 -3.72 -1.69 7.68
C THR A 47 -2.48 -2.24 8.37
N LEU A 48 -1.48 -1.38 8.54
CA LEU A 48 -0.30 -1.69 9.34
C LEU A 48 -0.67 -1.64 10.81
N PRO A 49 -0.30 -2.66 11.60
CA PRO A 49 -0.61 -2.67 13.02
C PRO A 49 0.16 -1.58 13.77
N GLU A 50 -0.40 -1.17 14.89
CA GLU A 50 0.30 -0.35 15.86
C GLU A 50 1.54 -1.09 16.39
N ILE A 51 2.65 -0.38 16.46
CA ILE A 51 3.85 -0.84 17.18
C ILE A 51 3.94 0.01 18.43
N ASN A 52 3.84 -0.62 19.59
CA ASN A 52 3.89 0.06 20.88
C ASN A 52 5.09 -0.37 21.72
N GLN A 53 5.40 0.42 22.73
CA GLN A 53 6.54 0.20 23.63
C GLN A 53 6.51 -1.16 24.32
N LEU A 54 5.33 -1.69 24.64
CA LEU A 54 5.18 -2.99 25.30
C LEU A 54 5.61 -4.15 24.40
N MET A 55 5.33 -4.06 23.10
CA MET A 55 5.80 -5.05 22.13
C MET A 55 7.33 -5.04 22.02
N GLY A 56 7.94 -3.84 22.09
CA GLY A 56 9.39 -3.70 22.14
C GLY A 56 10.00 -4.31 23.37
N ILE A 57 9.39 -4.15 24.54
CA ILE A 57 9.88 -4.72 25.81
C ILE A 57 9.81 -6.26 25.82
N ALA A 58 8.76 -6.85 25.24
CA ALA A 58 8.63 -8.30 25.15
C ALA A 58 9.74 -8.94 24.33
N ALA A 59 10.25 -8.25 23.30
CA ALA A 59 11.40 -8.71 22.53
C ALA A 59 12.74 -8.50 23.28
N PHE A 60 12.75 -7.73 24.36
CA PHE A 60 13.96 -7.25 25.05
C PHE A 60 14.29 -7.94 26.36
N SER A 61 13.55 -8.94 26.78
CA SER A 61 13.82 -9.70 28.01
C SER A 61 15.16 -10.44 28.02
N ALA A 62 16.02 -10.21 27.05
CA ALA A 62 17.34 -10.81 26.93
C ALA A 62 18.53 -9.88 27.27
N GLY A 63 18.32 -8.83 28.05
CA GLY A 63 19.44 -8.17 28.76
C GLY A 63 20.29 -7.19 27.98
N GLN A 64 19.80 -6.61 26.92
CA GLN A 64 20.51 -5.51 26.23
C GLN A 64 19.74 -4.18 26.39
N GLY A 65 20.46 -3.18 26.80
CA GLY A 65 20.20 -1.76 26.93
C GLY A 65 18.81 -1.12 26.65
N SER A 66 18.57 -0.07 27.31
CA SER A 66 17.31 0.67 27.41
C SER A 66 16.86 1.33 26.12
N GLY A 67 16.31 0.62 25.16
CA GLY A 67 15.62 1.29 24.08
C GLY A 67 15.48 0.43 22.83
N VAL A 68 14.28 -0.09 22.62
CA VAL A 68 13.89 -0.66 21.33
C VAL A 68 13.25 0.44 20.52
N TYR A 69 13.80 0.69 19.35
CA TYR A 69 13.28 1.67 18.42
C TYR A 69 12.77 0.95 17.18
N ALA A 70 11.71 1.47 16.59
CA ALA A 70 11.08 0.87 15.43
C ALA A 70 10.84 1.91 14.34
N ARG A 71 11.01 1.49 13.10
CA ARG A 71 10.54 2.21 11.91
C ARG A 71 10.06 1.21 10.87
N TRP A 72 9.15 1.63 10.05
CA TRP A 72 8.86 0.90 8.82
C TRP A 72 9.95 1.17 7.78
N LEU A 73 10.13 0.24 6.87
CA LEU A 73 11.04 0.42 5.73
C LEU A 73 10.54 1.57 4.85
N ASP A 74 11.43 2.15 4.08
CA ASP A 74 11.07 3.15 3.09
C ASP A 74 10.13 2.56 2.05
N PHE A 75 9.15 3.34 1.58
CA PHE A 75 8.12 2.88 0.64
C PHE A 75 7.35 1.64 1.14
N PRO A 76 6.78 1.65 2.34
CA PRO A 76 6.26 0.44 2.96
C PRO A 76 5.14 -0.23 2.14
N GLY A 77 4.28 0.54 1.48
CA GLY A 77 3.23 0.00 0.63
C GLY A 77 3.76 -0.81 -0.56
N GLU A 78 4.87 -0.38 -1.16
CA GLU A 78 5.53 -1.12 -2.25
C GLU A 78 6.30 -2.32 -1.72
N GLN A 79 6.93 -2.19 -0.56
CA GLN A 79 7.73 -3.25 0.07
C GLN A 79 6.90 -4.44 0.57
N ILE A 80 5.67 -4.20 1.01
CA ILE A 80 4.76 -5.26 1.46
C ILE A 80 4.43 -6.24 0.34
N ILE A 81 4.36 -5.77 -0.90
CA ILE A 81 4.00 -6.58 -2.04
C ILE A 81 5.25 -7.32 -2.54
N ALA A 82 5.31 -8.64 -2.31
CA ALA A 82 6.31 -9.48 -2.96
C ALA A 82 5.95 -9.65 -4.44
N GLN A 83 4.74 -10.10 -4.70
CA GLN A 83 4.18 -10.15 -6.05
C GLN A 83 2.66 -10.06 -6.00
N VAL A 84 2.07 -9.57 -7.08
CA VAL A 84 0.63 -9.52 -7.28
C VAL A 84 0.31 -10.04 -8.69
N GLU A 85 -0.69 -10.90 -8.78
CA GLU A 85 -1.08 -11.55 -10.02
C GLU A 85 -2.56 -11.35 -10.30
N VAL A 86 -2.90 -11.23 -11.58
CA VAL A 86 -4.28 -11.36 -12.07
C VAL A 86 -4.45 -12.68 -12.77
N GLU A 87 -5.45 -13.42 -12.35
CA GLU A 87 -5.84 -14.70 -12.94
C GLU A 87 -7.27 -14.58 -13.50
N ILE A 88 -7.47 -15.03 -14.72
CA ILE A 88 -8.77 -15.05 -15.37
C ILE A 88 -9.06 -16.46 -15.84
N GLY A 89 -10.15 -17.04 -15.38
CA GLY A 89 -10.55 -18.38 -15.76
C GLY A 89 -9.53 -19.47 -15.42
N GLY A 90 -8.80 -19.32 -14.32
CA GLY A 90 -7.76 -20.25 -13.88
C GLY A 90 -6.40 -20.05 -14.56
N GLN A 91 -6.30 -19.08 -15.47
CA GLN A 91 -5.05 -18.78 -16.16
C GLN A 91 -4.47 -17.45 -15.66
N ARG A 92 -3.20 -17.46 -15.26
CA ARG A 92 -2.48 -16.24 -14.91
C ARG A 92 -2.23 -15.40 -16.15
N ILE A 93 -2.74 -14.17 -16.14
CA ILE A 93 -2.63 -13.23 -17.27
C ILE A 93 -1.50 -12.23 -17.04
N ASP A 94 -1.38 -11.70 -15.83
CA ASP A 94 -0.36 -10.70 -15.49
C ASP A 94 0.23 -10.97 -14.11
N ARG A 95 1.50 -10.66 -13.96
CA ARG A 95 2.23 -10.74 -12.70
C ARG A 95 3.11 -9.51 -12.57
N GLN A 96 3.04 -8.88 -11.41
CA GLN A 96 3.87 -7.73 -11.09
C GLN A 96 4.51 -7.91 -9.71
N TYR A 97 5.66 -7.28 -9.54
CA TYR A 97 6.44 -7.30 -8.31
C TYR A 97 6.44 -5.92 -7.68
N GLY A 98 6.64 -5.85 -6.36
CA GLY A 98 6.77 -4.56 -5.66
C GLY A 98 7.90 -3.70 -6.21
N ASP A 99 9.02 -4.32 -6.59
CA ASP A 99 10.15 -3.63 -7.19
C ASP A 99 9.79 -3.00 -8.56
N TRP A 100 8.97 -3.68 -9.36
CA TRP A 100 8.47 -3.11 -10.60
C TRP A 100 7.58 -1.88 -10.36
N MET A 101 6.69 -1.95 -9.36
CA MET A 101 5.85 -0.80 -9.01
C MET A 101 6.68 0.39 -8.58
N HIS A 102 7.74 0.16 -7.82
CA HIS A 102 8.68 1.21 -7.44
C HIS A 102 9.35 1.85 -8.66
N ILE A 103 9.92 1.05 -9.55
CA ILE A 103 10.57 1.52 -10.78
C ILE A 103 9.58 2.32 -11.64
N TRP A 104 8.40 1.79 -11.87
CA TRP A 104 7.37 2.44 -12.67
C TRP A 104 6.97 3.81 -12.10
N ASN A 105 6.75 3.87 -10.81
CA ASN A 105 6.38 5.12 -10.14
C ASN A 105 7.50 6.15 -10.20
N GLN A 106 8.75 5.75 -10.02
CA GLN A 106 9.90 6.65 -10.16
C GLN A 106 10.06 7.22 -11.57
N LEU A 107 9.70 6.48 -12.60
CA LEU A 107 9.79 6.91 -14.00
C LEU A 107 8.61 7.77 -14.46
N THR A 108 7.42 7.52 -13.93
CA THR A 108 6.17 8.10 -14.46
C THR A 108 5.52 9.13 -13.56
N MET A 109 5.87 9.15 -12.29
CA MET A 109 5.25 10.07 -11.33
C MET A 109 5.81 11.48 -11.50
N THR A 110 4.90 12.46 -11.52
CA THR A 110 5.27 13.87 -11.50
C THR A 110 5.55 14.36 -10.08
N SER A 111 6.35 15.40 -9.94
CA SER A 111 6.66 15.98 -8.62
C SER A 111 5.43 16.44 -7.85
N GLU A 112 4.38 16.84 -8.55
CA GLU A 112 3.10 17.25 -7.93
C GLU A 112 2.35 16.05 -7.33
N GLN A 113 2.45 14.88 -7.95
CA GLN A 113 1.80 13.65 -7.50
C GLN A 113 2.56 12.97 -6.36
N GLU A 114 3.85 13.18 -6.27
CA GLU A 114 4.76 12.51 -5.35
C GLU A 114 4.29 12.61 -3.88
N ARG A 115 3.96 13.81 -3.45
CA ARG A 115 3.51 14.04 -2.06
C ARG A 115 2.25 13.27 -1.70
N GLY A 116 1.28 13.23 -2.62
CA GLY A 116 0.04 12.49 -2.43
C GLY A 116 0.27 10.99 -2.43
N TYR A 117 1.07 10.50 -3.37
CA TYR A 117 1.44 9.11 -3.47
C TYR A 117 2.19 8.60 -2.23
N PHE A 118 3.15 9.34 -1.71
CA PHE A 118 3.88 8.97 -0.51
C PHE A 118 2.97 8.83 0.70
N LYS A 119 1.96 9.68 0.84
CA LYS A 119 0.96 9.52 1.89
C LYS A 119 0.14 8.24 1.73
N MET A 120 -0.22 7.89 0.50
CA MET A 120 -0.99 6.68 0.22
C MET A 120 -0.23 5.40 0.58
N ILE A 121 1.05 5.33 0.24
CA ILE A 121 1.88 4.15 0.47
C ILE A 121 2.62 4.15 1.81
N GLY A 122 2.45 5.19 2.62
CA GLY A 122 3.05 5.30 3.94
C GLY A 122 4.52 5.73 3.95
N ASN A 123 5.05 6.24 2.84
CA ASN A 123 6.41 6.79 2.80
C ASN A 123 6.45 8.19 3.43
N THR A 124 6.16 8.25 4.71
CA THR A 124 6.08 9.47 5.51
C THR A 124 7.13 9.47 6.60
N THR A 125 7.53 10.67 7.05
CA THR A 125 8.49 10.81 8.14
C THR A 125 8.03 10.10 9.41
N GLN A 126 6.74 10.12 9.69
CA GLN A 126 6.17 9.47 10.88
C GLN A 126 6.41 7.95 10.91
N LEU A 127 6.40 7.29 9.77
CA LEU A 127 6.51 5.83 9.69
C LEU A 127 7.92 5.35 9.39
N THR A 128 8.67 6.09 8.60
CA THR A 128 9.95 5.62 8.03
C THR A 128 11.19 6.13 8.76
N PHE A 129 11.07 7.14 9.63
CA PHE A 129 12.22 7.64 10.38
C PHE A 129 12.21 7.15 11.83
N ILE A 130 13.37 6.70 12.31
CA ILE A 130 13.56 6.32 13.72
C ILE A 130 13.58 7.57 14.59
N THR A 131 14.29 8.60 14.14
CA THR A 131 14.38 9.90 14.83
C THR A 131 13.62 10.92 14.01
N ASP A 132 13.13 11.93 14.71
CA ASP A 132 12.54 13.08 14.05
C ASP A 132 13.64 14.05 13.58
N PRO A 133 13.88 14.17 12.29
CA PRO A 133 14.95 15.04 11.79
C PRO A 133 14.53 16.50 11.64
N SER A 134 13.27 16.78 11.51
CA SER A 134 12.77 18.11 11.11
C SER A 134 12.15 18.92 12.24
N PHE A 135 11.91 18.29 13.37
CA PHE A 135 11.69 19.00 14.62
C PHE A 135 10.44 19.86 14.73
N SER A 136 9.85 20.27 13.66
CA SER A 136 8.67 21.14 13.64
C SER A 136 7.47 20.55 12.88
N GLU A 137 7.72 19.58 12.03
CA GLU A 137 6.68 19.03 11.12
C GLU A 137 6.20 17.65 11.52
N VAL A 138 6.78 17.05 12.53
CA VAL A 138 6.44 15.70 12.97
C VAL A 138 5.58 15.75 14.22
N ASP A 139 4.55 14.94 14.23
CA ASP A 139 3.58 14.84 15.31
C ASP A 139 4.24 14.43 16.64
N GLY A 140 4.40 15.38 17.48
CA GLY A 140 4.90 15.23 18.83
C GLY A 140 5.94 16.28 19.18
N PRO A 141 5.78 16.99 20.29
CA PRO A 141 6.72 18.01 20.69
C PRO A 141 8.05 17.37 21.06
N CYS A 142 9.09 17.69 20.30
CA CYS A 142 10.41 17.70 20.87
C CYS A 142 10.40 18.76 21.95
N ASP A 143 10.96 18.46 23.10
CA ASP A 143 10.98 19.39 24.22
C ASP A 143 11.52 20.75 23.76
N SER A 144 10.70 21.78 23.86
CA SER A 144 10.96 23.12 23.35
C SER A 144 12.10 23.87 24.05
N LEU A 145 12.66 23.27 25.09
CA LEU A 145 13.73 23.87 25.87
C LEU A 145 15.12 23.74 25.22
N ALA A 146 15.23 22.94 24.17
CA ALA A 146 16.49 22.80 23.43
C ALA A 146 16.26 22.78 21.93
N PRO A 147 16.14 23.93 21.27
CA PRO A 147 15.75 24.05 19.85
C PRO A 147 16.74 23.44 18.83
N ARG A 148 17.76 22.76 19.26
CA ARG A 148 18.74 22.04 18.43
C ARG A 148 18.93 20.59 18.86
N GLN A 149 18.13 20.10 19.77
CA GLN A 149 18.26 18.74 20.23
C GLN A 149 17.46 17.82 19.33
N VAL A 150 18.13 16.81 18.81
CA VAL A 150 17.49 15.74 18.03
C VAL A 150 16.46 15.07 18.92
N CYS A 151 15.24 14.92 18.44
CA CYS A 151 14.19 14.22 19.18
C CYS A 151 14.61 12.78 19.47
N ALA A 152 14.17 12.28 20.60
CA ALA A 152 14.44 10.90 20.96
C ALA A 152 13.92 9.94 19.88
N PRO A 153 14.62 8.85 19.63
CA PRO A 153 14.15 7.83 18.70
C PRO A 153 12.77 7.31 19.11
N ARG A 154 11.94 6.98 18.11
CA ARG A 154 10.59 6.50 18.37
C ARG A 154 10.59 5.02 18.69
N ASN A 155 9.85 4.66 19.71
CA ASN A 155 9.60 3.28 20.10
C ASN A 155 8.13 2.87 19.93
N ALA A 156 7.30 3.76 19.40
CA ALA A 156 5.89 3.53 19.12
C ALA A 156 5.52 4.15 17.78
N LEU A 157 4.76 3.40 16.99
CA LEU A 157 4.21 3.83 15.70
C LEU A 157 2.70 3.59 15.71
N PRO A 158 1.89 4.53 15.22
CA PRO A 158 0.44 4.36 15.18
C PRO A 158 0.00 3.35 14.14
N GLU A 159 -1.16 2.75 14.35
CA GLU A 159 -1.85 2.00 13.31
C GLU A 159 -2.11 2.92 12.11
N THR A 160 -1.77 2.45 10.93
CA THR A 160 -1.87 3.25 9.71
C THR A 160 -2.43 2.42 8.56
N THR A 161 -3.44 2.95 7.88
CA THR A 161 -4.00 2.33 6.68
C THR A 161 -3.32 2.88 5.43
N LEU A 162 -2.82 1.99 4.60
CA LEU A 162 -2.17 2.29 3.34
C LEU A 162 -3.08 1.94 2.17
N TYR A 163 -2.97 2.71 1.09
CA TYR A 163 -3.66 2.48 -0.18
C TYR A 163 -2.63 2.42 -1.30
N VAL A 164 -2.34 1.22 -1.76
CA VAL A 164 -1.31 0.99 -2.79
C VAL A 164 -1.97 0.82 -4.15
N PRO A 165 -1.79 1.74 -5.10
CA PRO A 165 -2.34 1.58 -6.43
C PRO A 165 -1.63 0.46 -7.18
N LEU A 166 -2.39 -0.50 -7.70
CA LEU A 166 -1.87 -1.59 -8.51
C LEU A 166 -1.75 -1.14 -9.97
N GLN A 167 -0.69 -1.57 -10.64
CA GLN A 167 -0.31 -1.10 -11.98
C GLN A 167 -0.60 -2.14 -13.08
N PHE A 168 -1.73 -2.84 -12.98
CA PHE A 168 -2.15 -3.74 -14.05
C PHE A 168 -2.52 -2.97 -15.33
N TRP A 169 -2.51 -3.65 -16.48
CA TRP A 169 -2.80 -3.03 -17.78
C TRP A 169 -4.15 -2.31 -17.82
N PHE A 170 -5.16 -2.85 -17.14
CA PHE A 170 -6.50 -2.27 -17.10
C PHE A 170 -6.63 -1.08 -16.14
N CYS A 171 -5.63 -0.86 -15.28
CA CYS A 171 -5.64 0.24 -14.30
C CYS A 171 -5.10 1.55 -14.87
N THR A 172 -4.33 1.50 -15.96
CA THR A 172 -3.59 2.67 -16.47
C THR A 172 -4.41 3.56 -17.40
N ASN A 173 -5.29 2.97 -18.20
CA ASN A 173 -6.07 3.69 -19.19
C ASN A 173 -7.54 3.27 -19.11
N PRO A 174 -8.49 4.21 -19.04
CA PRO A 174 -9.93 3.88 -19.03
C PRO A 174 -10.39 3.04 -20.22
N GLY A 175 -9.78 3.22 -21.38
CA GLY A 175 -10.07 2.44 -22.59
C GLY A 175 -9.65 0.97 -22.50
N LEU A 176 -8.82 0.61 -21.53
CA LEU A 176 -8.37 -0.75 -21.27
C LEU A 176 -9.05 -1.39 -20.06
N ALA A 177 -10.07 -0.74 -19.49
CA ALA A 177 -10.79 -1.27 -18.34
C ALA A 177 -11.28 -2.69 -18.59
N LEU A 178 -11.18 -3.54 -17.58
CA LEU A 178 -11.51 -4.95 -17.68
C LEU A 178 -13.03 -5.15 -17.77
N PRO A 179 -13.54 -5.71 -18.88
CA PRO A 179 -14.99 -5.88 -19.08
C PRO A 179 -15.51 -7.09 -18.30
N LEU A 180 -16.02 -6.89 -17.11
CA LEU A 180 -16.51 -7.97 -16.24
C LEU A 180 -17.73 -8.67 -16.83
N ILE A 181 -18.56 -7.97 -17.59
CA ILE A 181 -19.70 -8.57 -18.31
C ILE A 181 -19.24 -9.59 -19.33
N ALA A 182 -18.21 -9.29 -20.10
CA ALA A 182 -17.66 -10.23 -21.10
C ALA A 182 -17.04 -11.47 -20.45
N LEU A 183 -16.62 -11.35 -19.19
CA LEU A 183 -16.01 -12.42 -18.40
C LEU A 183 -17.01 -13.19 -17.53
N GLN A 184 -18.28 -13.18 -17.88
CA GLN A 184 -19.33 -13.76 -17.05
C GLN A 184 -19.17 -15.26 -16.74
N TYR A 185 -18.48 -16.00 -17.58
CA TYR A 185 -18.20 -17.44 -17.38
C TYR A 185 -16.80 -17.72 -16.84
N HIS A 186 -16.01 -16.67 -16.59
CA HIS A 186 -14.66 -16.78 -16.07
C HIS A 186 -14.53 -15.96 -14.78
N GLU A 187 -13.98 -16.56 -13.76
CA GLU A 187 -13.66 -15.84 -12.53
C GLU A 187 -12.40 -15.00 -12.73
N VAL A 188 -12.45 -13.76 -12.26
CA VAL A 188 -11.29 -12.88 -12.16
C VAL A 188 -10.81 -12.91 -10.72
N LYS A 189 -9.56 -13.29 -10.53
CA LYS A 189 -8.94 -13.38 -9.19
C LYS A 189 -7.69 -12.54 -9.14
N ILE A 190 -7.44 -11.97 -7.98
CA ILE A 190 -6.18 -11.31 -7.65
C ILE A 190 -5.50 -12.14 -6.56
N ASN A 191 -4.29 -12.58 -6.85
CA ASN A 191 -3.43 -13.30 -5.93
C ASN A 191 -2.35 -12.33 -5.43
N LEU A 192 -2.18 -12.23 -4.14
CA LEU A 192 -1.20 -11.38 -3.50
C LEU A 192 -0.29 -12.22 -2.62
N ASP A 193 1.00 -12.11 -2.85
CA ASP A 193 2.04 -12.64 -1.96
C ASP A 193 2.58 -11.47 -1.13
N ILE A 194 2.39 -11.55 0.16
CA ILE A 194 2.84 -10.56 1.14
C ILE A 194 4.27 -10.92 1.56
N ARG A 195 5.16 -9.92 1.56
CA ARG A 195 6.57 -10.10 1.94
C ARG A 195 6.73 -10.26 3.43
#